data_470b0e892c53e0ef9f68fcd5ba1ab153
#
_entry.id   470b0e892c53e0ef9f68fcd5ba1ab153
#
_cell.length_a   1.000
_cell.length_b   1.000
_cell.length_c   1.000
_cell.angle_alpha   90.00
_cell.angle_beta   90.00
_cell.angle_gamma   90.00
#
_symmetry.space_group_name_H-M   'P 1'
#
loop_
_entity.id
_entity.type
_entity.pdbx_description
1 polymer ?
#
loop_
_entity_poly.entity_id
_entity_poly.type
_entity_poly.pdbx_seq_one_letter_code
_entity_poly.pdbx_strand_id
1 'polypeptide(L)'
;MNTPQAPSPTLKAYEDKVRGQVQEAKAKLEQFEAKAKEQKAETEITAINRLKTAKQDIDRKLQGLKTTQDEHLAQAKADIDADVSRFKASIDSLSGKLRS
;
A
#
# COMPACT_ATOMS: atom_id res chain seq x y z
N MET A 1 25.94 -2.50 23.42
CA MET A 1 25.55 -2.70 23.07
C MET A 1 24.92 -2.91 22.48
N ASN A 2 24.63 -3.07 22.25
CA ASN A 2 23.91 -3.32 21.63
C ASN A 2 23.64 -3.84 20.79
N THR A 3 23.34 -4.05 20.44
CA THR A 3 23.13 -4.56 19.75
C THR A 3 22.42 -4.81 19.06
N PRO A 4 22.36 -4.79 18.47
CA PRO A 4 21.55 -4.93 17.60
C PRO A 4 21.03 -5.90 17.10
N GLN A 5 20.43 -6.20 17.11
CA GLN A 5 20.01 -7.10 16.52
C GLN A 5 19.11 -6.85 15.62
N ALA A 6 19.02 -7.08 14.86
CA ALA A 6 18.05 -7.03 13.86
C ALA A 6 17.05 -8.11 14.07
N PRO A 7 15.77 -8.04 13.62
CA PRO A 7 15.28 -6.83 13.03
C PRO A 7 15.16 -5.77 14.09
N SER A 8 15.42 -4.58 13.73
CA SER A 8 15.28 -3.52 14.69
C SER A 8 13.79 -3.35 15.03
N PRO A 9 13.47 -3.01 16.28
CA PRO A 9 12.09 -2.70 16.62
C PRO A 9 11.53 -1.58 15.78
N THR A 10 12.39 -0.65 15.38
CA THR A 10 11.98 0.46 14.53
C THR A 10 11.50 -0.02 13.15
N LEU A 11 12.20 -0.98 12.58
CA LEU A 11 11.81 -1.52 11.29
C LEU A 11 10.49 -2.26 11.39
N LYS A 12 10.32 -3.05 12.44
CA LYS A 12 9.06 -3.77 12.64
C LYS A 12 7.90 -2.79 12.83
N ALA A 13 8.11 -1.74 13.60
CA ALA A 13 7.07 -0.72 13.79
C ALA A 13 6.69 -0.06 12.47
N TYR A 14 7.69 0.22 11.64
CA TYR A 14 7.44 0.79 10.32
C TYR A 14 6.63 -0.17 9.46
N GLU A 15 7.03 -1.44 9.42
CA GLU A 15 6.31 -2.45 8.65
C GLU A 15 4.86 -2.57 9.10
N ASP A 16 4.65 -2.60 10.41
CA ASP A 16 3.30 -2.74 10.95
C ASP A 16 2.44 -1.52 10.60
N LYS A 17 3.03 -0.34 10.67
CA LYS A 17 2.33 0.88 10.32
C LYS A 17 1.90 0.88 8.86
N VAL A 18 2.81 0.50 7.97
CA VAL A 18 2.52 0.48 6.53
C VAL A 18 1.46 -0.59 6.23
N ARG A 19 1.60 -1.77 6.84
CA ARG A 19 0.61 -2.83 6.62
C ARG A 19 -0.78 -2.39 7.07
N GLY A 20 -0.85 -1.69 8.19
CA GLY A 20 -2.13 -1.17 8.67
C GLY A 20 -2.75 -0.17 7.71
N GLN A 21 -1.94 0.74 7.19
CA GLN A 21 -2.41 1.73 6.23
C GLN A 21 -2.87 1.08 4.94
N VAL A 22 -2.11 0.11 4.45
CA VAL A 22 -2.44 -0.59 3.21
C VAL A 22 -3.71 -1.43 3.40
N GLN A 23 -3.86 -2.05 4.56
CA GLN A 23 -5.04 -2.86 4.86
C GLN A 23 -6.30 -2.01 4.90
N GLU A 24 -6.23 -0.84 5.53
CA GLU A 24 -7.34 0.10 5.55
C GLU A 24 -7.73 0.54 4.15
N ALA A 25 -6.72 0.88 3.36
CA ALA A 25 -6.95 1.32 1.98
C ALA A 25 -7.53 0.19 1.14
N LYS A 26 -7.05 -1.03 1.36
CA LYS A 26 -7.56 -2.20 0.64
C LYS A 26 -9.03 -2.43 0.97
N ALA A 27 -9.42 -2.25 2.22
CA ALA A 27 -10.82 -2.42 2.61
C ALA A 27 -11.73 -1.44 1.85
N LYS A 28 -11.29 -0.19 1.72
CA LYS A 28 -12.01 0.79 0.92
C LYS A 28 -12.07 0.39 -0.54
N LEU A 29 -10.95 -0.11 -1.05
CA LEU A 29 -10.87 -0.53 -2.44
C LEU A 29 -11.87 -1.65 -2.73
N GLU A 30 -12.02 -2.59 -1.80
CA GLU A 30 -12.98 -3.68 -1.96
C GLU A 30 -14.41 -3.17 -1.97
N GLN A 31 -14.71 -2.18 -1.16
CA GLN A 31 -16.03 -1.57 -1.18
C GLN A 31 -16.31 -0.90 -2.53
N PHE A 32 -15.32 -0.20 -3.06
CA PHE A 32 -15.45 0.45 -4.35
C PHE A 32 -15.54 -0.57 -5.47
N GLU A 33 -14.84 -1.69 -5.33
CA GLU A 33 -14.92 -2.77 -6.32
C GLU A 33 -16.34 -3.31 -6.42
N ALA A 34 -16.96 -3.57 -5.30
CA ALA A 34 -18.34 -4.06 -5.28
C ALA A 34 -19.26 -3.04 -5.94
N LYS A 35 -19.07 -1.77 -5.61
CA LYS A 35 -19.90 -0.70 -6.18
C LYS A 35 -19.67 -0.55 -7.68
N ALA A 36 -18.42 -0.63 -8.11
CA ALA A 36 -18.10 -0.51 -9.52
C ALA A 36 -18.72 -1.65 -10.34
N LYS A 37 -18.69 -2.86 -9.79
CA LYS A 37 -19.30 -4.01 -10.45
C LYS A 37 -20.83 -3.86 -10.53
N GLU A 38 -21.43 -3.36 -9.45
CA GLU A 38 -22.86 -3.12 -9.43
C GLU A 38 -23.28 -2.10 -10.48
N GLN A 39 -22.47 -1.05 -10.64
CA GLN A 39 -22.73 0.00 -11.61
C GLN A 39 -22.23 -0.33 -13.01
N LYS A 40 -21.54 -1.45 -13.16
CA LYS A 40 -20.92 -1.85 -14.44
C LYS A 40 -19.96 -0.78 -14.94
N ALA A 41 -19.25 -0.17 -14.03
CA ALA A 41 -18.30 0.92 -14.32
C ALA A 41 -16.95 0.33 -14.76
N GLU A 42 -16.82 -0.01 -16.04
CA GLU A 42 -15.66 -0.73 -16.55
C GLU A 42 -14.35 0.02 -16.36
N THR A 43 -14.36 1.33 -16.54
CA THR A 43 -13.17 2.14 -16.35
C THR A 43 -12.69 2.07 -14.91
N GLU A 44 -13.63 2.16 -13.98
CA GLU A 44 -13.32 2.08 -12.55
C GLU A 44 -12.87 0.68 -12.16
N ILE A 45 -13.46 -0.34 -12.75
CA ILE A 45 -13.03 -1.72 -12.49
C ILE A 45 -11.57 -1.93 -12.94
N THR A 46 -11.22 -1.39 -14.10
CA THR A 46 -9.85 -1.45 -14.60
C THR A 46 -8.89 -0.73 -13.66
N ALA A 47 -9.28 0.45 -13.18
CA ALA A 47 -8.45 1.20 -12.23
C ALA A 47 -8.27 0.42 -10.94
N ILE A 48 -9.33 -0.23 -10.47
CA ILE A 48 -9.27 -1.04 -9.24
C ILE A 48 -8.31 -2.21 -9.42
N ASN A 49 -8.34 -2.86 -10.58
CA ASN A 49 -7.43 -3.98 -10.84
C ASN A 49 -5.97 -3.51 -10.83
N ARG A 50 -5.70 -2.33 -11.35
CA ARG A 50 -4.37 -1.74 -11.30
C ARG A 50 -3.95 -1.45 -9.87
N LEU A 51 -4.89 -1.00 -9.04
CA LEU A 51 -4.61 -0.73 -7.65
C LEU A 51 -4.33 -2.00 -6.86
N LYS A 52 -4.98 -3.10 -7.22
CA LYS A 52 -4.68 -4.39 -6.60
C LYS A 52 -3.24 -4.80 -6.89
N THR A 53 -2.79 -4.55 -8.11
CA THR A 53 -1.39 -4.81 -8.48
C THR A 53 -0.45 -3.91 -7.71
N ALA A 54 -0.81 -2.64 -7.57
CA ALA A 54 -0.01 -1.69 -6.80
C ALA A 54 0.13 -2.14 -5.34
N LYS A 55 -0.94 -2.67 -4.78
CA LYS A 55 -0.92 -3.19 -3.40
C LYS A 55 0.06 -4.35 -3.28
N GLN A 56 0.05 -5.25 -4.26
CA GLN A 56 0.99 -6.37 -4.27
C GLN A 56 2.44 -5.89 -4.36
N ASP A 57 2.69 -4.86 -5.15
CA ASP A 57 4.03 -4.28 -5.27
C ASP A 57 4.49 -3.69 -3.94
N ILE A 58 3.58 -3.00 -3.24
CA ILE A 58 3.89 -2.43 -1.93
C ILE A 58 4.24 -3.54 -0.95
N ASP A 59 3.45 -4.61 -0.93
CA ASP A 59 3.69 -5.76 -0.05
C ASP A 59 5.06 -6.38 -0.33
N ARG A 60 5.42 -6.50 -1.60
CA ARG A 60 6.70 -7.08 -2.00
C ARG A 60 7.86 -6.20 -1.55
N LYS A 61 7.74 -4.90 -1.75
CA LYS A 61 8.78 -3.96 -1.32
C LYS A 61 8.92 -3.96 0.19
N LEU A 62 7.81 -4.05 0.88
CA LEU A 62 7.81 -4.09 2.35
C LEU A 62 8.55 -5.34 2.85
N GLN A 63 8.29 -6.47 2.23
CA GLN A 63 9.00 -7.69 2.58
C GLN A 63 10.49 -7.56 2.32
N GLY A 64 10.84 -6.89 1.23
CA GLY A 64 12.23 -6.67 0.87
C GLY A 64 13.02 -5.86 1.86
N LEU A 65 12.36 -5.10 2.72
CA LEU A 65 13.05 -4.30 3.73
C LEU A 65 13.88 -5.17 4.67
N LYS A 66 13.44 -6.39 4.91
CA LYS A 66 14.13 -7.30 5.84
C LYS A 66 15.53 -7.66 5.35
N THR A 67 15.72 -7.62 4.03
CA THR A 67 17.01 -7.96 3.44
C THR A 67 17.71 -6.75 2.86
N THR A 68 17.17 -5.56 3.06
CA THR A 68 17.77 -4.32 2.57
C THR A 68 18.90 -3.90 3.49
N GLN A 69 20.02 -3.55 2.89
CA GLN A 69 21.18 -3.06 3.67
C GLN A 69 20.86 -1.72 4.30
N ASP A 70 21.44 -1.48 5.48
CA ASP A 70 21.17 -0.26 6.24
C ASP A 70 21.37 1.01 5.42
N GLU A 71 22.38 1.03 4.55
CA GLU A 71 22.69 2.21 3.77
C GLU A 71 21.62 2.52 2.72
N HIS A 72 20.79 1.53 2.38
CA HIS A 72 19.72 1.69 1.41
C HIS A 72 18.33 1.73 2.05
N LEU A 73 18.27 1.53 3.34
CA LEU A 73 17.00 1.38 4.03
C LEU A 73 16.14 2.66 3.98
N ALA A 74 16.77 3.81 4.17
CA ALA A 74 16.05 5.08 4.13
C ALA A 74 15.42 5.31 2.75
N GLN A 75 16.18 4.99 1.70
CA GLN A 75 15.67 5.14 0.35
C GLN A 75 14.51 4.17 0.08
N ALA A 76 14.66 2.93 0.54
CA ALA A 76 13.61 1.92 0.36
C ALA A 76 12.33 2.33 1.09
N LYS A 77 12.45 2.88 2.29
CA LYS A 77 11.29 3.37 3.02
C LYS A 77 10.63 4.54 2.31
N ALA A 78 11.43 5.46 1.77
CA ALA A 78 10.91 6.61 1.04
C ALA A 78 10.11 6.14 -0.20
N ASP A 79 10.62 5.13 -0.90
CA ASP A 79 9.94 4.57 -2.05
C ASP A 79 8.59 3.97 -1.66
N ILE A 80 8.57 3.23 -0.56
CA ILE A 80 7.34 2.62 -0.06
C ILE A 80 6.35 3.71 0.34
N ASP A 81 6.80 4.73 1.05
CA ASP A 81 5.94 5.82 1.48
C ASP A 81 5.31 6.52 0.28
N ALA A 82 6.07 6.73 -0.77
CA ALA A 82 5.56 7.35 -2.00
C ALA A 82 4.50 6.46 -2.65
N ASP A 83 4.77 5.15 -2.70
CA ASP A 83 3.82 4.20 -3.29
C ASP A 83 2.53 4.14 -2.48
N VAL A 84 2.63 4.13 -1.15
CA VAL A 84 1.46 4.11 -0.28
C VAL A 84 0.63 5.38 -0.46
N SER A 85 1.29 6.54 -0.54
CA SER A 85 0.58 7.80 -0.75
C SER A 85 -0.18 7.79 -2.07
N ARG A 86 0.44 7.31 -3.13
CA ARG A 86 -0.21 7.23 -4.43
C ARG A 86 -1.37 6.23 -4.41
N PHE A 87 -1.18 5.11 -3.73
CA PHE A 87 -2.21 4.09 -3.60
C PHE A 87 -3.45 4.67 -2.91
N LYS A 88 -3.25 5.36 -1.80
CA LYS A 88 -4.34 5.97 -1.05
C LYS A 88 -5.02 7.08 -1.84
N ALA A 89 -4.23 7.92 -2.50
CA ALA A 89 -4.78 9.01 -3.30
C ALA A 89 -5.61 8.48 -4.46
N SER A 90 -5.16 7.41 -5.09
CA SER A 90 -5.90 6.80 -6.20
C SER A 90 -7.23 6.22 -5.73
N ILE A 91 -7.24 5.62 -4.55
CA ILE A 91 -8.47 5.08 -3.97
C ILE A 91 -9.45 6.22 -3.65
N ASP A 92 -8.94 7.30 -3.08
CA ASP A 92 -9.78 8.46 -2.79
C ASP A 92 -10.38 9.05 -4.06
N SER A 93 -9.62 9.02 -5.14
CA SER A 93 -10.09 9.49 -6.44
C SER A 93 -11.27 8.66 -6.93
N LEU A 94 -11.23 7.35 -6.70
CA LEU A 94 -12.34 6.47 -7.05
C LEU A 94 -13.59 6.79 -6.25
N SER A 95 -13.40 7.22 -5.02
CA SER A 95 -14.51 7.59 -4.16
C SER A 95 -15.37 8.67 -4.82
N GLY A 96 -14.74 9.66 -5.44
CA GLY A 96 -15.45 10.71 -6.13
C GLY A 96 -16.19 10.22 -7.38
N LYS A 97 -15.62 9.23 -8.05
CA LYS A 97 -16.20 8.72 -9.29
C LYS A 97 -17.36 7.76 -9.07
N LEU A 98 -17.30 7.00 -7.98
CA LEU A 98 -18.30 5.98 -7.69
C LEU A 98 -19.40 6.45 -6.75
N ARG A 99 -19.32 7.70 -6.33
CA ARG A 99 -20.30 8.25 -5.46
C ARG A 99 -21.55 8.59 -6.23
N SER A 100 -22.65 8.24 -5.80
CA SER A 100 -23.83 8.63 -6.54
C SER A 100 -25.08 8.54 -5.71
#